data_928a84c3453720307e4c55b3306b0eba
#
_entry.id   928a84c3453720307e4c55b3306b0eba
#
_cell.length_a   1.000
_cell.length_b   1.000
_cell.length_c   1.000
_cell.angle_alpha   90.00
_cell.angle_beta   90.00
_cell.angle_gamma   90.00
#
_symmetry.space_group_name_H-M   'P 1'
#
loop_
_entity.id
_entity.type
_entity.pdbx_description
1 polymer ?
#
loop_
_entity_poly.entity_id
_entity_poly.type
_entity_poly.pdbx_seq_one_letter_code
_entity_poly.pdbx_strand_id
1 'polypeptide(L)'
;MYGIRPGRHAGGHISVGGTNVPRVTDDHPKLPPTGQVVPRRPGSMQPRELGFTPQRPVGWLAPLLLLSTGLRALLATLFGAYLDKRELQNALDGGWFDHSQTEDGELWLDYVADLGDGFDATYSVAYLLAQPSLEVGGATLPRGRLLLMGGDQVYPLASGDGYESRMKGPYRAALPEPPAGSAQPTLFALPGNHDWYDGLTAFIRLFARRKDGHIGGWRTEQRRSYFAVKLPANWWLFAIDEQFGAYIDDPQLQYFEQAARHVGPQDRVILMTPSPKWVKSVGNPEEYDAIDYFIRKILDPRGATTRVLVSGDLHHYARYSDPERELITCGGGGAYLVGTQNLPDELIVPQPDTLTRNRSVSRPYAFRKSYPDAKTSRSLGWGVFRRVPTRNPGFVTMLGIIHVLTMLAMAGAAAGNAGIVARLFSIPLTVMLVLIIAGSVAFAQPPKADKPGHARHWIAGLLHGFAHIGLAAGGTWLWLNLPFHDWTWPGPLVVAAVVYGPVIGFLATQLTALYLLIASFAGVNVNELFAGQGIEDHKSFLRLHIARDGSLTIHPVAVDQICRKWTPDPGGAADTSWLHPGEPLTPRRIEEPIKIR
;
A
#
# COMPACT_ATOMS: atom_id res chain seq x y z
N MET A 1 -63.53 22.68 -2.62
CA MET A 1 -64.83 22.01 -2.75
C MET A 1 -64.62 20.51 -2.65
N TYR A 2 -65.44 19.88 -1.76
CA TYR A 2 -65.50 18.46 -1.36
C TYR A 2 -64.23 17.88 -0.71
N GLY A 3 -64.17 17.71 0.51
CA GLY A 3 -64.81 17.44 1.77
C GLY A 3 -65.56 16.09 1.87
N ILE A 4 -64.93 15.00 2.45
CA ILE A 4 -65.66 13.91 3.10
C ILE A 4 -64.82 13.39 4.28
N ARG A 5 -65.47 13.35 5.44
CA ARG A 5 -65.02 12.83 6.74
C ARG A 5 -65.40 11.34 6.93
N PRO A 6 -65.02 10.67 8.03
CA PRO A 6 -64.67 9.26 8.11
C PRO A 6 -65.78 8.33 8.53
N GLY A 7 -65.69 7.05 8.20
CA GLY A 7 -66.54 5.97 8.69
C GLY A 7 -65.76 5.02 9.62
N ARG A 8 -66.28 4.86 10.85
CA ARG A 8 -65.92 3.78 11.80
C ARG A 8 -66.69 2.50 11.43
N HIS A 9 -66.04 1.35 11.47
CA HIS A 9 -66.64 0.04 11.82
C HIS A 9 -65.51 -0.89 12.29
N ALA A 10 -65.60 -1.26 13.55
CA ALA A 10 -66.00 -2.51 14.19
C ALA A 10 -65.14 -3.76 13.79
N GLY A 11 -64.39 -4.19 14.72
CA GLY A 11 -64.01 -5.43 15.36
C GLY A 11 -64.07 -6.76 14.56
N GLY A 12 -62.94 -7.41 14.56
CA GLY A 12 -62.82 -8.82 14.21
C GLY A 12 -61.49 -9.35 14.73
N HIS A 13 -61.48 -9.99 15.90
CA HIS A 13 -60.37 -10.75 16.43
C HIS A 13 -60.14 -11.98 15.57
N ILE A 14 -58.98 -12.09 14.93
CA ILE A 14 -58.43 -13.37 14.44
C ILE A 14 -57.14 -13.63 15.21
N SER A 15 -57.21 -14.63 16.09
CA SER A 15 -56.07 -15.25 16.76
C SER A 15 -55.27 -16.05 15.73
N VAL A 16 -54.04 -15.66 15.44
CA VAL A 16 -53.08 -16.49 14.72
C VAL A 16 -52.00 -16.93 15.69
N GLY A 17 -51.81 -18.24 15.75
CA GLY A 17 -50.96 -18.95 16.69
C GLY A 17 -49.51 -18.48 16.69
N GLY A 18 -48.94 -18.42 17.87
CA GLY A 18 -47.58 -18.02 18.14
C GLY A 18 -46.59 -19.04 17.57
N THR A 19 -45.75 -18.60 16.65
CA THR A 19 -44.47 -19.24 16.37
C THR A 19 -43.45 -18.68 17.34
N ASN A 20 -42.94 -19.54 18.23
CA ASN A 20 -41.82 -19.26 19.12
C ASN A 20 -40.57 -18.95 18.30
N VAL A 21 -40.24 -17.69 18.13
CA VAL A 21 -38.92 -17.26 17.74
C VAL A 21 -38.04 -17.26 19.00
N PRO A 22 -36.93 -17.99 19.05
CA PRO A 22 -36.06 -17.95 20.23
C PRO A 22 -35.55 -16.50 20.42
N ARG A 23 -35.80 -15.94 21.60
CA ARG A 23 -35.10 -14.72 22.02
C ARG A 23 -33.61 -15.01 22.04
N VAL A 24 -32.86 -14.38 21.15
CA VAL A 24 -31.40 -14.26 21.27
C VAL A 24 -31.18 -13.46 22.55
N THR A 25 -30.74 -14.13 23.60
CA THR A 25 -30.26 -13.47 24.82
C THR A 25 -29.02 -12.70 24.44
N ASP A 26 -29.05 -11.40 24.62
CA ASP A 26 -27.91 -10.49 24.56
C ASP A 26 -26.92 -10.80 25.72
N ASP A 27 -26.26 -11.94 25.64
CA ASP A 27 -25.08 -12.23 26.44
C ASP A 27 -23.83 -11.64 25.76
N HIS A 28 -23.83 -10.30 25.64
CA HIS A 28 -22.57 -9.59 25.47
C HIS A 28 -21.82 -9.64 26.82
N PRO A 29 -20.60 -10.17 26.87
CA PRO A 29 -19.82 -10.11 28.09
C PRO A 29 -19.74 -8.65 28.55
N LYS A 30 -20.25 -8.36 29.74
CA LYS A 30 -20.15 -7.05 30.38
C LYS A 30 -18.67 -6.69 30.43
N LEU A 31 -18.30 -5.62 29.74
CA LEU A 31 -16.98 -5.01 29.87
C LEU A 31 -16.71 -4.74 31.36
N PRO A 32 -15.54 -5.11 31.89
CA PRO A 32 -15.20 -4.79 33.26
C PRO A 32 -15.25 -3.28 33.49
N PRO A 33 -15.57 -2.81 34.72
CA PRO A 33 -15.62 -1.39 35.02
C PRO A 33 -14.26 -0.74 34.73
N THR A 34 -14.32 0.48 34.22
CA THR A 34 -13.19 1.33 33.83
C THR A 34 -12.22 1.62 34.98
N GLY A 35 -11.43 0.63 35.37
CA GLY A 35 -10.10 0.86 35.91
C GLY A 35 -9.16 0.72 34.72
N GLN A 36 -8.23 1.65 34.54
CA GLN A 36 -7.18 1.54 33.53
C GLN A 36 -6.46 0.20 33.72
N VAL A 37 -6.85 -0.80 32.93
CA VAL A 37 -6.09 -2.05 32.83
C VAL A 37 -4.85 -1.66 32.03
N VAL A 38 -3.75 -1.38 32.73
CA VAL A 38 -2.44 -1.26 32.08
C VAL A 38 -2.22 -2.55 31.30
N PRO A 39 -2.10 -2.51 29.98
CA PRO A 39 -1.90 -3.72 29.19
C PRO A 39 -0.70 -4.47 29.75
N ARG A 40 -0.88 -5.73 30.12
CA ARG A 40 0.25 -6.55 30.62
C ARG A 40 1.24 -6.69 29.48
N ARG A 41 2.47 -6.23 29.70
CA ARG A 41 3.54 -6.35 28.71
C ARG A 41 3.86 -7.82 28.43
N PRO A 42 4.14 -8.17 27.16
CA PRO A 42 4.46 -9.55 26.80
C PRO A 42 5.81 -9.98 27.38
N GLY A 43 5.89 -11.19 27.90
CA GLY A 43 7.15 -11.83 28.32
C GLY A 43 7.81 -12.63 27.18
N SER A 44 7.11 -12.83 26.07
CA SER A 44 7.62 -13.57 24.91
C SER A 44 7.02 -13.06 23.60
N MET A 45 7.60 -13.50 22.46
CA MET A 45 7.09 -13.21 21.11
C MET A 45 5.87 -14.08 20.73
N GLN A 46 5.27 -14.82 21.66
CA GLN A 46 4.12 -15.66 21.34
C GLN A 46 2.87 -14.80 21.08
N PRO A 47 2.07 -15.12 20.04
CA PRO A 47 0.89 -14.33 19.66
C PRO A 47 -0.12 -14.10 20.79
N ARG A 48 -0.31 -15.09 21.68
CA ARG A 48 -1.21 -14.99 22.83
C ARG A 48 -0.76 -13.93 23.88
N GLU A 49 0.54 -13.64 23.96
CA GLU A 49 1.08 -12.63 24.87
C GLU A 49 1.13 -11.27 24.21
N LEU A 50 1.49 -11.21 22.92
CA LEU A 50 1.48 -9.98 22.12
C LEU A 50 0.06 -9.47 21.87
N GLY A 51 -0.93 -10.36 21.82
CA GLY A 51 -2.30 -10.04 21.40
C GLY A 51 -2.44 -9.81 19.91
N PHE A 52 -1.46 -10.18 19.11
CA PHE A 52 -1.45 -10.20 17.64
C PHE A 52 -0.43 -11.22 17.14
N THR A 53 -0.53 -11.60 15.87
CA THR A 53 0.41 -12.54 15.25
C THR A 53 1.40 -11.79 14.37
N PRO A 54 2.72 -11.73 14.73
CA PRO A 54 3.73 -11.16 13.85
C PRO A 54 3.72 -11.86 12.48
N GLN A 55 3.43 -11.11 11.43
CA GLN A 55 3.26 -11.64 10.08
C GLN A 55 4.56 -11.59 9.30
N ARG A 56 4.80 -12.64 8.51
CA ARG A 56 5.88 -12.62 7.51
C ARG A 56 5.53 -11.65 6.38
N PRO A 57 6.55 -11.14 5.64
CA PRO A 57 6.31 -10.38 4.42
C PRO A 57 5.45 -11.15 3.43
N VAL A 58 4.62 -10.42 2.69
CA VAL A 58 3.73 -10.97 1.68
C VAL A 58 4.54 -11.61 0.54
N GLY A 59 4.19 -12.83 0.18
CA GLY A 59 4.76 -13.51 -1.01
C GLY A 59 4.03 -13.04 -2.27
N TRP A 60 4.42 -11.92 -2.83
CA TRP A 60 3.68 -11.21 -3.88
C TRP A 60 3.50 -11.99 -5.19
N LEU A 61 4.35 -12.98 -5.46
CA LEU A 61 4.18 -13.90 -6.60
C LEU A 61 3.52 -15.25 -6.19
N ALA A 62 2.98 -15.36 -4.98
CA ALA A 62 2.24 -16.56 -4.60
C ALA A 62 0.96 -16.72 -5.46
N PRO A 63 0.73 -17.86 -6.14
CA PRO A 63 -0.34 -18.00 -7.14
C PRO A 63 -1.74 -17.73 -6.59
N LEU A 64 -2.05 -18.25 -5.39
CA LEU A 64 -3.34 -18.02 -4.75
C LEU A 64 -3.54 -16.55 -4.35
N LEU A 65 -2.47 -15.88 -3.96
CA LEU A 65 -2.51 -14.45 -3.65
C LEU A 65 -2.76 -13.64 -4.92
N LEU A 66 -2.00 -13.89 -5.99
CA LEU A 66 -2.19 -13.22 -7.29
C LEU A 66 -3.63 -13.36 -7.79
N LEU A 67 -4.19 -14.58 -7.71
CA LEU A 67 -5.57 -14.84 -8.11
C LEU A 67 -6.57 -14.08 -7.22
N SER A 68 -6.42 -14.16 -5.90
CA SER A 68 -7.36 -13.54 -4.95
C SER A 68 -7.28 -12.01 -4.97
N THR A 69 -6.07 -11.46 -5.04
CA THR A 69 -5.85 -10.00 -5.10
C THR A 69 -6.29 -9.44 -6.44
N GLY A 70 -5.96 -10.12 -7.55
CA GLY A 70 -6.41 -9.74 -8.88
C GLY A 70 -7.93 -9.76 -9.01
N LEU A 71 -8.61 -10.79 -8.48
CA LEU A 71 -10.08 -10.85 -8.48
C LEU A 71 -10.70 -9.72 -7.65
N ARG A 72 -10.15 -9.43 -6.46
CA ARG A 72 -10.67 -8.35 -5.60
C ARG A 72 -10.40 -6.97 -6.19
N ALA A 73 -9.23 -6.74 -6.78
CA ALA A 73 -8.92 -5.51 -7.49
C ALA A 73 -9.88 -5.31 -8.68
N LEU A 74 -10.18 -6.37 -9.44
CA LEU A 74 -11.17 -6.34 -10.51
C LEU A 74 -12.57 -6.01 -9.97
N LEU A 75 -13.01 -6.68 -8.90
CA LEU A 75 -14.30 -6.41 -8.27
C LEU A 75 -14.37 -4.98 -7.71
N ALA A 76 -13.31 -4.50 -7.07
CA ALA A 76 -13.24 -3.11 -6.59
C ALA A 76 -13.30 -2.12 -7.73
N THR A 77 -12.66 -2.40 -8.87
CA THR A 77 -12.72 -1.53 -10.07
C THR A 77 -14.12 -1.53 -10.71
N LEU A 78 -14.77 -2.69 -10.79
CA LEU A 78 -16.10 -2.82 -11.42
C LEU A 78 -17.23 -2.30 -10.52
N PHE A 79 -17.10 -2.50 -9.21
CA PHE A 79 -18.17 -2.21 -8.24
C PHE A 79 -17.79 -1.13 -7.23
N GLY A 80 -16.61 -0.50 -7.36
CA GLY A 80 -16.10 0.51 -6.43
C GLY A 80 -17.08 1.66 -6.21
N ALA A 81 -17.72 2.14 -7.28
CA ALA A 81 -18.73 3.18 -7.20
C ALA A 81 -19.98 2.78 -6.36
N TYR A 82 -20.34 1.50 -6.33
CA TYR A 82 -21.45 0.98 -5.52
C TYR A 82 -21.05 0.67 -4.06
N LEU A 83 -19.74 0.49 -3.83
CA LEU A 83 -19.18 0.19 -2.50
C LEU A 83 -18.63 1.45 -1.82
N ASP A 84 -18.74 2.60 -2.47
CA ASP A 84 -18.20 3.86 -1.95
C ASP A 84 -18.95 4.29 -0.67
N LYS A 85 -18.26 4.17 0.45
CA LYS A 85 -18.77 4.55 1.75
C LYS A 85 -18.49 6.00 2.13
N ARG A 86 -17.81 6.76 1.27
CA ARG A 86 -17.53 8.18 1.53
C ARG A 86 -18.81 8.99 1.64
N GLU A 87 -19.82 8.68 0.82
CA GLU A 87 -21.13 9.33 0.91
C GLU A 87 -21.79 9.11 2.27
N LEU A 88 -21.65 7.92 2.89
CA LEU A 88 -22.19 7.62 4.22
C LEU A 88 -21.47 8.40 5.31
N GLN A 89 -20.23 8.82 5.09
CA GLN A 89 -19.46 9.62 6.04
C GLN A 89 -19.98 11.05 6.15
N ASN A 90 -20.77 11.53 5.19
CA ASN A 90 -21.41 12.86 5.24
C ASN A 90 -22.37 13.01 6.42
N ALA A 91 -22.97 11.92 6.89
CA ALA A 91 -23.84 11.91 8.06
C ALA A 91 -23.07 12.01 9.40
N LEU A 92 -21.75 11.94 9.38
CA LEU A 92 -20.94 12.03 10.59
C LEU A 92 -20.59 13.49 10.89
N ASP A 93 -20.83 13.93 12.13
CA ASP A 93 -20.34 15.20 12.64
C ASP A 93 -18.82 15.22 12.55
N GLY A 94 -18.27 16.29 12.02
CA GLY A 94 -16.83 16.42 11.93
C GLY A 94 -16.43 17.69 11.19
N GLY A 95 -15.97 18.67 11.97
CA GLY A 95 -15.23 19.81 11.47
C GLY A 95 -13.76 19.46 11.23
N TRP A 96 -12.98 20.46 10.94
CA TRP A 96 -11.53 20.40 10.97
C TRP A 96 -11.00 20.26 12.41
N PHE A 97 -9.76 19.79 12.56
CA PHE A 97 -9.10 19.59 13.85
C PHE A 97 -8.15 20.76 14.14
N ASP A 98 -8.10 21.24 15.39
CA ASP A 98 -7.24 22.36 15.78
C ASP A 98 -6.09 21.86 16.67
N HIS A 99 -4.90 21.83 16.10
CA HIS A 99 -3.62 21.57 16.77
C HIS A 99 -2.70 22.81 16.70
N SER A 100 -3.27 24.01 16.48
CA SER A 100 -2.50 25.26 16.37
C SER A 100 -1.99 25.77 17.72
N GLN A 101 -2.63 25.38 18.82
CA GLN A 101 -2.24 25.79 20.16
C GLN A 101 -1.23 24.79 20.74
N THR A 102 0.00 25.22 20.87
CA THR A 102 1.09 24.46 21.50
C THR A 102 1.72 25.32 22.61
N GLU A 103 2.22 24.69 23.69
CA GLU A 103 2.76 25.40 24.86
C GLU A 103 3.91 26.33 24.51
N ASP A 104 4.74 25.93 23.54
CA ASP A 104 5.95 26.62 23.12
C ASP A 104 5.85 27.26 21.72
N GLY A 105 4.69 27.17 21.08
CA GLY A 105 4.47 27.72 19.72
C GLY A 105 5.13 26.88 18.61
N GLU A 106 5.66 25.72 18.93
CA GLU A 106 6.33 24.79 18.00
C GLU A 106 5.58 23.47 17.92
N LEU A 107 5.70 22.75 16.80
CA LEU A 107 5.10 21.44 16.63
C LEU A 107 6.03 20.49 15.87
N TRP A 108 6.29 19.33 16.48
CA TRP A 108 6.88 18.20 15.81
C TRP A 108 5.79 17.23 15.36
N LEU A 109 5.90 16.76 14.13
CA LEU A 109 4.99 15.74 13.57
C LEU A 109 5.77 14.74 12.73
N ASP A 110 5.25 13.52 12.65
CA ASP A 110 5.83 12.44 11.87
C ASP A 110 4.89 12.06 10.72
N TYR A 111 5.46 11.71 9.57
CA TYR A 111 4.75 11.15 8.42
C TYR A 111 5.33 9.81 8.03
N VAL A 112 4.46 8.83 7.83
CA VAL A 112 4.81 7.48 7.37
C VAL A 112 3.70 6.92 6.49
N ALA A 113 4.04 6.14 5.46
CA ALA A 113 3.07 5.48 4.58
C ALA A 113 3.57 4.09 4.17
N ASP A 114 2.67 3.27 3.64
CA ASP A 114 2.96 1.91 3.15
C ASP A 114 3.50 1.01 4.25
N LEU A 115 2.63 0.74 5.23
CA LEU A 115 2.92 -0.03 6.43
C LEU A 115 2.61 -1.53 6.22
N GLY A 116 2.47 -2.31 7.27
CA GLY A 116 1.72 -3.55 7.36
C GLY A 116 1.94 -4.64 6.30
N ASP A 117 3.14 -4.75 5.70
CA ASP A 117 3.53 -5.89 4.87
C ASP A 117 4.18 -6.99 5.74
N GLY A 118 5.41 -6.78 6.21
CA GLY A 118 6.09 -7.66 7.15
C GLY A 118 6.22 -7.04 8.54
N PHE A 119 6.22 -7.89 9.59
CA PHE A 119 6.34 -7.42 10.97
C PHE A 119 7.64 -6.65 11.20
N ASP A 120 8.79 -7.23 10.81
CA ASP A 120 10.10 -6.67 11.13
C ASP A 120 10.31 -5.28 10.52
N ALA A 121 9.91 -5.10 9.26
CA ALA A 121 10.01 -3.81 8.58
C ALA A 121 9.06 -2.77 9.21
N THR A 122 7.79 -3.14 9.39
CA THR A 122 6.77 -2.26 9.98
C THR A 122 7.12 -1.88 11.41
N TYR A 123 7.55 -2.86 12.23
CA TYR A 123 7.89 -2.60 13.63
C TYR A 123 9.20 -1.80 13.77
N SER A 124 10.19 -2.00 12.88
CA SER A 124 11.42 -1.19 12.89
C SER A 124 11.13 0.30 12.72
N VAL A 125 10.25 0.65 11.78
CA VAL A 125 9.85 2.05 11.57
C VAL A 125 8.99 2.54 12.73
N ALA A 126 8.00 1.77 13.18
CA ALA A 126 7.15 2.12 14.31
C ALA A 126 7.97 2.34 15.60
N TYR A 127 8.97 1.50 15.86
CA TYR A 127 9.88 1.64 16.99
C TYR A 127 10.66 2.96 16.96
N LEU A 128 11.21 3.34 15.79
CA LEU A 128 11.94 4.61 15.65
C LEU A 128 11.01 5.83 15.80
N LEU A 129 9.80 5.77 15.23
CA LEU A 129 8.79 6.83 15.39
C LEU A 129 8.41 7.01 16.87
N ALA A 130 8.40 5.93 17.64
CA ALA A 130 8.02 5.90 19.05
C ALA A 130 9.10 6.43 20.00
N GLN A 131 10.38 6.52 19.57
CA GLN A 131 11.45 6.99 20.45
C GLN A 131 11.26 8.46 20.86
N PRO A 132 11.56 8.83 22.11
CA PRO A 132 11.42 10.22 22.59
C PRO A 132 12.18 11.24 21.74
N SER A 133 13.33 10.83 21.21
CA SER A 133 14.12 11.58 20.24
C SER A 133 14.94 10.63 19.37
N LEU A 134 15.40 11.11 18.22
CA LEU A 134 16.31 10.40 17.33
C LEU A 134 17.55 11.27 17.08
N GLU A 135 18.70 10.65 17.17
CA GLU A 135 19.96 11.27 16.74
C GLU A 135 20.17 10.98 15.26
N VAL A 136 20.05 12.02 14.42
CA VAL A 136 20.11 11.90 12.97
C VAL A 136 21.00 12.96 12.37
N GLY A 137 22.16 12.56 11.85
CA GLY A 137 23.12 13.47 11.21
C GLY A 137 23.60 14.61 12.13
N GLY A 138 23.82 14.32 13.42
CA GLY A 138 24.29 15.28 14.41
C GLY A 138 23.20 16.24 14.95
N ALA A 139 21.93 15.96 14.65
CA ALA A 139 20.80 16.69 15.23
C ALA A 139 19.92 15.74 16.04
N THR A 140 19.47 16.23 17.21
CA THR A 140 18.47 15.57 18.03
C THR A 140 17.07 15.96 17.54
N LEU A 141 16.31 15.00 17.05
CA LEU A 141 14.96 15.18 16.52
C LEU A 141 13.92 14.66 17.53
N PRO A 142 13.20 15.54 18.25
CA PRO A 142 12.12 15.14 19.16
C PRO A 142 11.01 14.35 18.45
N ARG A 143 10.35 13.44 19.16
CA ARG A 143 9.20 12.68 18.67
C ARG A 143 8.04 13.59 18.30
N GLY A 144 7.39 13.29 17.16
CA GLY A 144 6.18 13.97 16.74
C GLY A 144 5.03 13.82 17.73
N ARG A 145 4.31 14.91 18.00
CA ARG A 145 3.03 14.88 18.74
C ARG A 145 1.86 14.47 17.86
N LEU A 146 2.01 14.64 16.54
CA LEU A 146 1.08 14.14 15.53
C LEU A 146 1.80 13.06 14.71
N LEU A 147 1.13 11.93 14.49
CA LEU A 147 1.55 10.88 13.57
C LEU A 147 0.57 10.84 12.39
N LEU A 148 1.08 11.08 11.19
CA LEU A 148 0.32 11.07 9.94
C LEU A 148 0.65 9.78 9.18
N MET A 149 -0.36 8.94 8.97
CA MET A 149 -0.25 7.72 8.16
C MET A 149 -0.80 7.97 6.76
N GLY A 150 0.07 7.87 5.74
CA GLY A 150 -0.14 8.41 4.39
C GLY A 150 -0.80 7.49 3.39
N GLY A 151 -1.30 6.34 3.79
CA GLY A 151 -1.95 5.36 2.94
C GLY A 151 -1.34 3.97 3.07
N ASP A 152 -2.09 2.96 2.61
CA ASP A 152 -1.71 1.55 2.61
C ASP A 152 -1.22 1.07 3.97
N GLN A 153 -2.17 1.05 4.93
CA GLN A 153 -1.88 0.67 6.31
C GLN A 153 -1.67 -0.83 6.46
N VAL A 154 -2.16 -1.63 5.52
CA VAL A 154 -2.13 -3.10 5.60
C VAL A 154 -2.07 -3.76 4.23
N TYR A 155 -1.21 -4.77 4.09
CA TYR A 155 -1.05 -5.58 2.88
C TYR A 155 -1.36 -7.06 3.16
N PRO A 156 -1.75 -7.87 2.14
CA PRO A 156 -2.10 -7.45 0.77
C PRO A 156 -3.53 -6.93 0.65
N LEU A 157 -4.38 -7.16 1.66
CA LEU A 157 -5.80 -6.86 1.65
C LEU A 157 -6.26 -6.38 3.03
N ALA A 158 -7.11 -5.36 3.05
CA ALA A 158 -7.79 -4.90 4.24
C ALA A 158 -8.71 -5.98 4.83
N SER A 159 -8.58 -6.21 6.14
CA SER A 159 -9.48 -7.01 6.96
C SER A 159 -9.25 -6.69 8.44
N GLY A 160 -10.19 -7.01 9.31
CA GLY A 160 -10.01 -6.80 10.75
C GLY A 160 -8.76 -7.48 11.31
N ASP A 161 -8.55 -8.76 10.97
CA ASP A 161 -7.39 -9.55 11.41
C ASP A 161 -6.09 -9.07 10.74
N GLY A 162 -6.17 -8.63 9.47
CA GLY A 162 -5.05 -8.03 8.76
C GLY A 162 -4.55 -6.78 9.46
N TYR A 163 -5.45 -5.85 9.78
CA TYR A 163 -5.11 -4.65 10.55
C TYR A 163 -4.53 -4.99 11.92
N GLU A 164 -5.16 -5.90 12.69
CA GLU A 164 -4.67 -6.25 14.02
C GLU A 164 -3.26 -6.84 13.97
N SER A 165 -2.98 -7.78 13.05
CA SER A 165 -1.72 -8.52 13.05
C SER A 165 -0.59 -7.83 12.27
N ARG A 166 -0.90 -6.92 11.33
CA ARG A 166 0.10 -6.33 10.44
C ARG A 166 0.41 -4.86 10.75
N MET A 167 -0.54 -4.12 11.32
CA MET A 167 -0.34 -2.70 11.60
C MET A 167 -0.69 -2.32 13.05
N LYS A 168 -1.95 -2.51 13.47
CA LYS A 168 -2.42 -2.04 14.78
C LYS A 168 -1.69 -2.69 15.96
N GLY A 169 -1.49 -4.01 15.93
CA GLY A 169 -0.75 -4.74 16.95
C GLY A 169 0.71 -4.30 17.04
N PRO A 170 1.48 -4.31 15.92
CA PRO A 170 2.83 -3.77 15.87
C PRO A 170 2.93 -2.32 16.37
N TYR A 171 2.07 -1.42 15.89
CA TYR A 171 2.09 -0.02 16.34
C TYR A 171 1.66 0.12 17.81
N ARG A 172 0.70 -0.66 18.30
CA ARG A 172 0.35 -0.71 19.74
C ARG A 172 1.54 -1.11 20.60
N ALA A 173 2.32 -2.08 20.13
CA ALA A 173 3.51 -2.52 20.87
C ALA A 173 4.67 -1.52 20.80
N ALA A 174 4.74 -0.69 19.76
CA ALA A 174 5.76 0.33 19.60
C ALA A 174 5.43 1.64 20.30
N LEU A 175 4.19 2.14 20.15
CA LEU A 175 3.76 3.45 20.63
C LEU A 175 3.49 3.42 22.15
N PRO A 176 4.31 4.07 22.96
CA PRO A 176 4.20 4.04 24.43
C PRO A 176 3.02 4.86 24.92
N GLU A 177 2.55 4.55 26.12
CA GLU A 177 1.59 5.38 26.84
C GLU A 177 2.24 6.72 27.22
N PRO A 178 1.54 7.86 27.02
CA PRO A 178 2.09 9.15 27.40
C PRO A 178 2.18 9.24 28.95
N PRO A 179 3.19 9.96 29.48
CA PRO A 179 3.27 10.22 30.93
C PRO A 179 2.00 10.87 31.46
N ALA A 180 1.61 10.55 32.68
CA ALA A 180 0.43 11.13 33.30
C ALA A 180 0.52 12.68 33.36
N GLY A 181 -0.54 13.36 32.89
CA GLY A 181 -0.59 14.82 32.82
C GLY A 181 0.07 15.44 31.59
N SER A 182 0.71 14.66 30.72
CA SER A 182 1.20 15.17 29.45
C SER A 182 0.10 15.23 28.38
N ALA A 183 0.27 16.10 27.39
CA ALA A 183 -0.65 16.16 26.26
C ALA A 183 -0.58 14.86 25.46
N GLN A 184 -1.76 14.28 25.20
CA GLN A 184 -1.85 13.01 24.48
C GLN A 184 -1.50 13.20 23.00
N PRO A 185 -0.59 12.39 22.45
CA PRO A 185 -0.26 12.43 21.04
C PRO A 185 -1.44 11.92 20.20
N THR A 186 -1.57 12.43 18.99
CA THR A 186 -2.69 12.14 18.08
C THR A 186 -2.19 11.47 16.80
N LEU A 187 -2.99 10.56 16.28
CA LEU A 187 -2.74 9.84 15.05
C LEU A 187 -3.87 10.12 14.05
N PHE A 188 -3.51 10.46 12.82
CA PHE A 188 -4.40 10.57 11.68
C PHE A 188 -3.96 9.62 10.58
N ALA A 189 -4.91 9.00 9.88
CA ALA A 189 -4.65 8.09 8.79
C ALA A 189 -5.45 8.44 7.53
N LEU A 190 -4.80 8.38 6.38
CA LEU A 190 -5.40 8.48 5.06
C LEU A 190 -5.37 7.07 4.44
N PRO A 191 -6.45 6.56 3.82
CA PRO A 191 -6.42 5.24 3.21
C PRO A 191 -5.68 5.25 1.87
N GLY A 192 -4.91 4.18 1.59
CA GLY A 192 -4.41 3.86 0.27
C GLY A 192 -5.29 2.84 -0.45
N ASN A 193 -4.88 2.37 -1.63
CA ASN A 193 -5.68 1.44 -2.42
C ASN A 193 -5.86 0.07 -1.76
N HIS A 194 -4.88 -0.41 -0.98
CA HIS A 194 -5.00 -1.66 -0.23
C HIS A 194 -6.02 -1.57 0.91
N ASP A 195 -6.20 -0.40 1.52
CA ASP A 195 -7.24 -0.13 2.52
C ASP A 195 -8.65 -0.14 1.91
N TRP A 196 -8.76 0.15 0.61
CA TRP A 196 -10.02 0.20 -0.13
C TRP A 196 -10.54 -1.16 -0.58
N TYR A 197 -9.74 -2.22 -0.62
CA TYR A 197 -10.17 -3.53 -1.15
C TYR A 197 -11.30 -4.21 -0.37
N ASP A 198 -11.63 -3.74 0.84
CA ASP A 198 -12.83 -4.14 1.58
C ASP A 198 -13.91 -3.03 1.64
N GLY A 199 -13.80 -2.01 0.78
CA GLY A 199 -14.67 -0.84 0.78
C GLY A 199 -14.51 0.02 2.03
N LEU A 200 -13.29 0.19 2.54
CA LEU A 200 -12.91 0.93 3.75
C LEU A 200 -13.55 0.44 5.06
N THR A 201 -14.13 -0.76 5.09
CA THR A 201 -14.86 -1.24 6.27
C THR A 201 -13.94 -1.36 7.49
N ALA A 202 -12.80 -2.01 7.33
CA ALA A 202 -11.85 -2.20 8.43
C ALA A 202 -11.16 -0.89 8.80
N PHE A 203 -10.80 -0.07 7.81
CA PHE A 203 -10.22 1.26 8.02
C PHE A 203 -11.12 2.16 8.87
N ILE A 204 -12.38 2.34 8.46
CA ILE A 204 -13.35 3.19 9.18
C ILE A 204 -13.60 2.69 10.60
N ARG A 205 -13.69 1.37 10.80
CA ARG A 205 -13.87 0.78 12.13
C ARG A 205 -12.70 1.09 13.06
N LEU A 206 -11.47 1.14 12.51
CA LEU A 206 -10.26 1.38 13.29
C LEU A 206 -10.05 2.87 13.57
N PHE A 207 -10.09 3.71 12.54
CA PHE A 207 -9.65 5.10 12.63
C PHE A 207 -10.77 6.11 12.82
N ALA A 208 -11.99 5.85 12.32
CA ALA A 208 -13.03 6.87 12.23
C ALA A 208 -14.28 6.62 13.09
N ARG A 209 -14.51 5.40 13.54
CA ARG A 209 -15.78 5.05 14.21
C ARG A 209 -15.81 5.31 15.72
N ARG A 210 -14.69 5.24 16.41
CA ARG A 210 -14.63 5.30 17.88
C ARG A 210 -14.34 6.72 18.36
N LYS A 211 -15.13 7.24 19.32
CA LYS A 211 -14.87 8.55 19.94
C LYS A 211 -13.53 8.57 20.72
N ASP A 212 -13.15 7.43 21.31
CA ASP A 212 -11.94 7.27 22.11
C ASP A 212 -11.09 6.13 21.54
N GLY A 213 -10.82 6.19 20.23
CA GLY A 213 -9.96 5.21 19.55
C GLY A 213 -8.49 5.47 19.87
N HIS A 214 -7.74 4.38 20.13
CA HIS A 214 -6.31 4.44 20.41
C HIS A 214 -5.56 3.34 19.67
N ILE A 215 -4.33 3.65 19.27
CA ILE A 215 -3.33 2.67 18.86
C ILE A 215 -2.10 2.90 19.74
N GLY A 216 -1.86 1.97 20.67
CA GLY A 216 -0.94 2.25 21.78
C GLY A 216 -1.38 3.50 22.54
N GLY A 217 -0.45 4.36 22.90
CA GLY A 217 -0.70 5.63 23.58
C GLY A 217 -1.19 6.76 22.67
N TRP A 218 -1.38 6.56 21.35
CA TRP A 218 -1.84 7.58 20.41
C TRP A 218 -3.34 7.54 20.20
N ARG A 219 -4.01 8.71 20.32
CA ARG A 219 -5.43 8.85 20.10
C ARG A 219 -5.76 9.04 18.61
N THR A 220 -6.83 8.40 18.12
CA THR A 220 -7.40 8.66 16.79
C THR A 220 -8.57 9.63 16.93
N GLU A 221 -8.53 10.77 16.22
CA GLU A 221 -9.56 11.82 16.34
C GLU A 221 -10.49 11.87 15.13
N GLN A 222 -10.02 11.44 13.96
CA GLN A 222 -10.76 11.56 12.70
C GLN A 222 -12.08 10.81 12.70
N ARG A 223 -13.03 11.31 11.90
CA ARG A 223 -14.37 10.72 11.71
C ARG A 223 -14.63 10.23 10.29
N ARG A 224 -13.70 10.56 9.39
CA ARG A 224 -13.78 10.28 7.95
C ARG A 224 -12.45 9.73 7.45
N SER A 225 -12.44 9.23 6.23
CA SER A 225 -11.21 8.82 5.55
C SER A 225 -10.34 9.99 5.09
N TYR A 226 -10.86 11.20 5.15
CA TYR A 226 -10.21 12.47 4.81
C TYR A 226 -10.34 13.47 5.96
N PHE A 227 -9.45 14.42 6.06
CA PHE A 227 -9.42 15.37 7.18
C PHE A 227 -8.66 16.66 6.86
N ALA A 228 -8.94 17.71 7.63
CA ALA A 228 -8.19 18.96 7.66
C ALA A 228 -7.74 19.26 9.09
N VAL A 229 -6.48 19.67 9.26
CA VAL A 229 -5.89 19.99 10.56
C VAL A 229 -5.24 21.37 10.50
N LYS A 230 -5.64 22.25 11.40
CA LYS A 230 -4.96 23.53 11.61
C LYS A 230 -3.74 23.29 12.49
N LEU A 231 -2.60 23.77 12.05
CA LEU A 231 -1.30 23.64 12.68
C LEU A 231 -0.80 25.02 13.17
N PRO A 232 0.23 25.10 14.02
CA PRO A 232 0.77 26.38 14.46
C PRO A 232 1.30 27.25 13.31
N ALA A 233 1.47 28.54 13.60
CA ALA A 233 2.14 29.51 12.72
C ALA A 233 1.59 29.56 11.29
N ASN A 234 0.26 29.57 11.15
CA ASN A 234 -0.46 29.65 9.87
C ASN A 234 -0.19 28.48 8.91
N TRP A 235 0.05 27.29 9.45
CA TRP A 235 0.07 26.07 8.66
C TRP A 235 -1.26 25.32 8.73
N TRP A 236 -1.61 24.69 7.62
CA TRP A 236 -2.72 23.76 7.52
C TRP A 236 -2.28 22.47 6.86
N LEU A 237 -2.83 21.35 7.30
CA LEU A 237 -2.75 20.06 6.65
C LEU A 237 -4.11 19.71 6.07
N PHE A 238 -4.17 19.40 4.78
CA PHE A 238 -5.33 18.82 4.11
C PHE A 238 -4.96 17.42 3.63
N ALA A 239 -5.75 16.42 3.98
CA ALA A 239 -5.57 15.04 3.57
C ALA A 239 -6.77 14.58 2.76
N ILE A 240 -6.59 14.37 1.46
CA ILE A 240 -7.65 14.05 0.51
C ILE A 240 -7.64 12.55 0.17
N ASP A 241 -8.82 11.92 0.21
CA ASP A 241 -9.03 10.53 -0.19
C ASP A 241 -9.52 10.47 -1.64
N GLU A 242 -8.59 10.27 -2.57
CA GLU A 242 -8.84 10.25 -4.02
C GLU A 242 -8.72 8.85 -4.65
N GLN A 243 -8.70 7.78 -3.83
CA GLN A 243 -8.56 6.41 -4.35
C GLN A 243 -9.84 5.92 -5.04
N PHE A 244 -9.68 4.95 -5.95
CA PHE A 244 -10.71 4.25 -6.71
C PHE A 244 -11.66 5.10 -7.56
N GLY A 245 -11.22 6.17 -8.12
CA GLY A 245 -12.03 6.93 -9.06
C GLY A 245 -11.31 8.12 -9.63
N ALA A 246 -10.11 8.41 -9.12
CA ALA A 246 -9.34 9.59 -9.47
C ALA A 246 -10.17 10.88 -9.40
N TYR A 247 -11.20 10.91 -8.53
CA TYR A 247 -12.04 12.09 -8.29
C TYR A 247 -12.29 12.27 -6.78
N ILE A 248 -12.54 13.51 -6.41
CA ILE A 248 -12.93 13.90 -5.06
C ILE A 248 -14.46 14.03 -5.08
N ASP A 249 -15.15 13.25 -4.26
CA ASP A 249 -16.60 13.24 -4.20
C ASP A 249 -17.19 14.51 -3.57
N ASP A 250 -18.46 14.81 -3.86
CA ASP A 250 -19.13 16.02 -3.39
C ASP A 250 -19.13 16.16 -1.85
N PRO A 251 -19.39 15.11 -1.05
CA PRO A 251 -19.28 15.20 0.40
C PRO A 251 -17.89 15.63 0.89
N GLN A 252 -16.85 15.15 0.26
CA GLN A 252 -15.48 15.52 0.58
C GLN A 252 -15.18 16.98 0.19
N LEU A 253 -15.62 17.41 -1.00
CA LEU A 253 -15.50 18.80 -1.42
C LEU A 253 -16.22 19.74 -0.46
N GLN A 254 -17.47 19.44 -0.07
CA GLN A 254 -18.24 20.24 0.89
C GLN A 254 -17.52 20.34 2.24
N TYR A 255 -16.97 19.25 2.75
CA TYR A 255 -16.17 19.24 3.97
C TYR A 255 -14.97 20.17 3.86
N PHE A 256 -14.21 20.07 2.78
CA PHE A 256 -13.04 20.91 2.59
C PHE A 256 -13.38 22.38 2.29
N GLU A 257 -14.48 22.65 1.62
CA GLU A 257 -14.99 24.03 1.44
C GLU A 257 -15.33 24.67 2.80
N GLN A 258 -15.90 23.91 3.74
CA GLN A 258 -16.19 24.37 5.10
C GLN A 258 -14.88 24.62 5.87
N ALA A 259 -13.93 23.70 5.86
CA ALA A 259 -12.63 23.86 6.51
C ALA A 259 -11.87 25.07 5.92
N ALA A 260 -11.87 25.22 4.61
CA ALA A 260 -11.19 26.30 3.91
C ALA A 260 -11.78 27.70 4.18
N ARG A 261 -12.96 27.84 4.79
CA ARG A 261 -13.47 29.14 5.25
C ARG A 261 -12.60 29.77 6.35
N HIS A 262 -11.81 28.95 7.04
CA HIS A 262 -10.88 29.37 8.09
C HIS A 262 -9.46 29.58 7.57
N VAL A 263 -9.23 29.38 6.28
CA VAL A 263 -7.95 29.56 5.59
C VAL A 263 -7.91 30.92 4.92
N GLY A 264 -6.80 31.61 5.00
CA GLY A 264 -6.57 32.94 4.41
C GLY A 264 -5.23 33.08 3.69
N PRO A 265 -4.93 34.30 3.18
CA PRO A 265 -3.75 34.55 2.34
C PRO A 265 -2.39 34.34 3.03
N GLN A 266 -2.38 34.34 4.36
CA GLN A 266 -1.15 34.10 5.15
C GLN A 266 -0.92 32.61 5.45
N ASP A 267 -1.89 31.76 5.12
CA ASP A 267 -1.81 30.35 5.44
C ASP A 267 -1.03 29.56 4.38
N ARG A 268 -0.25 28.61 4.87
CA ARG A 268 0.54 27.67 4.08
C ARG A 268 -0.01 26.28 4.26
N VAL A 269 -0.05 25.52 3.17
CA VAL A 269 -0.71 24.22 3.15
C VAL A 269 0.28 23.10 2.87
N ILE A 270 0.18 22.05 3.69
CA ILE A 270 0.68 20.70 3.41
C ILE A 270 -0.52 19.90 2.88
N LEU A 271 -0.44 19.47 1.63
CA LEU A 271 -1.45 18.62 1.01
C LEU A 271 -0.98 17.18 1.00
N MET A 272 -1.70 16.32 1.70
CA MET A 272 -1.43 14.89 1.82
C MET A 272 -2.37 14.10 0.91
N THR A 273 -1.80 13.24 0.07
CA THR A 273 -2.52 12.41 -0.89
C THR A 273 -2.08 10.96 -0.75
N PRO A 274 -2.92 9.95 -1.05
CA PRO A 274 -2.53 8.57 -0.89
C PRO A 274 -1.50 8.10 -1.92
N SER A 275 -1.38 8.79 -3.05
CA SER A 275 -0.55 8.38 -4.19
C SER A 275 0.16 9.57 -4.82
N PRO A 276 1.43 9.44 -5.28
CA PRO A 276 2.18 10.53 -5.89
C PRO A 276 1.73 10.76 -7.34
N LYS A 277 0.56 11.36 -7.51
CA LYS A 277 -0.05 11.62 -8.80
C LYS A 277 0.82 12.48 -9.73
N TRP A 278 1.70 13.31 -9.18
CA TRP A 278 2.70 14.06 -9.94
C TRP A 278 3.71 13.16 -10.67
N VAL A 279 4.08 12.00 -10.11
CA VAL A 279 4.93 11.01 -10.78
C VAL A 279 4.11 10.20 -11.78
N LYS A 280 2.91 9.75 -11.38
CA LYS A 280 2.03 8.92 -12.23
C LYS A 280 1.53 9.67 -13.46
N SER A 281 1.41 11.00 -13.39
CA SER A 281 0.97 11.85 -14.51
C SER A 281 1.91 11.80 -15.73
N VAL A 282 3.18 11.42 -15.55
CA VAL A 282 4.12 11.23 -16.67
C VAL A 282 3.63 10.12 -17.63
N GLY A 283 3.03 9.06 -17.11
CA GLY A 283 2.45 7.96 -17.91
C GLY A 283 0.98 8.15 -18.28
N ASN A 284 0.26 8.95 -17.50
CA ASN A 284 -1.14 9.27 -17.69
C ASN A 284 -1.44 10.71 -17.25
N PRO A 285 -1.46 11.68 -18.17
CA PRO A 285 -1.58 13.10 -17.84
C PRO A 285 -2.75 13.46 -16.91
N GLU A 286 -3.86 12.73 -16.98
CA GLU A 286 -5.07 12.98 -16.20
C GLU A 286 -4.95 12.60 -14.72
N GLU A 287 -3.91 11.85 -14.33
CA GLU A 287 -3.73 11.41 -12.94
C GLU A 287 -3.63 12.57 -11.94
N TYR A 288 -3.11 13.73 -12.35
CA TYR A 288 -2.95 14.89 -11.46
C TYR A 288 -4.19 15.79 -11.40
N ASP A 289 -5.17 15.60 -12.29
CA ASP A 289 -6.31 16.52 -12.45
C ASP A 289 -7.14 16.71 -11.18
N ALA A 290 -7.33 15.66 -10.38
CA ALA A 290 -8.06 15.74 -9.11
C ALA A 290 -7.34 16.64 -8.10
N ILE A 291 -6.02 16.53 -7.99
CA ILE A 291 -5.20 17.37 -7.10
C ILE A 291 -5.20 18.83 -7.60
N ASP A 292 -5.01 19.05 -8.90
CA ASP A 292 -5.06 20.38 -9.49
C ASP A 292 -6.44 21.03 -9.29
N TYR A 293 -7.52 20.27 -9.50
CA TYR A 293 -8.88 20.73 -9.24
C TYR A 293 -9.07 21.14 -7.77
N PHE A 294 -8.60 20.31 -6.83
CA PHE A 294 -8.70 20.60 -5.40
C PHE A 294 -7.98 21.91 -5.04
N ILE A 295 -6.74 22.08 -5.48
CA ILE A 295 -5.95 23.29 -5.20
C ILE A 295 -6.68 24.51 -5.75
N ARG A 296 -7.05 24.52 -7.03
CA ARG A 296 -7.73 25.64 -7.71
C ARG A 296 -9.12 25.95 -7.14
N LYS A 297 -9.86 24.92 -6.72
CA LYS A 297 -11.25 25.09 -6.26
C LYS A 297 -11.34 25.43 -4.77
N ILE A 298 -10.48 24.87 -3.95
CA ILE A 298 -10.59 24.93 -2.49
C ILE A 298 -9.57 25.91 -1.90
N LEU A 299 -8.31 25.87 -2.33
CA LEU A 299 -7.21 26.61 -1.68
C LEU A 299 -6.91 27.95 -2.34
N ASP A 300 -6.75 28.01 -3.66
CA ASP A 300 -6.40 29.23 -4.40
C ASP A 300 -7.40 30.37 -4.17
N PRO A 301 -8.73 30.14 -4.11
CA PRO A 301 -9.70 31.22 -3.84
C PRO A 301 -9.56 31.85 -2.45
N ARG A 302 -8.84 31.20 -1.53
CA ARG A 302 -8.52 31.71 -0.19
C ARG A 302 -7.21 32.48 -0.15
N GLY A 303 -6.44 32.46 -1.24
CA GLY A 303 -5.12 33.05 -1.33
C GLY A 303 -4.03 32.24 -0.59
N ALA A 304 -4.35 31.05 -0.09
CA ALA A 304 -3.38 30.21 0.62
C ALA A 304 -2.36 29.60 -0.33
N THR A 305 -1.16 29.37 0.15
CA THR A 305 -0.07 28.81 -0.66
C THR A 305 0.15 27.34 -0.32
N THR A 306 -0.06 26.45 -1.30
CA THR A 306 0.30 25.04 -1.16
C THR A 306 1.82 24.88 -1.30
N ARG A 307 2.52 24.60 -0.19
CA ARG A 307 3.99 24.54 -0.11
C ARG A 307 4.53 23.12 -0.23
N VAL A 308 3.80 22.14 0.25
CA VAL A 308 4.22 20.72 0.26
C VAL A 308 3.08 19.84 -0.22
N LEU A 309 3.38 18.95 -1.15
CA LEU A 309 2.59 17.77 -1.44
C LEU A 309 3.35 16.54 -0.93
N VAL A 310 2.70 15.68 -0.17
CA VAL A 310 3.29 14.45 0.38
C VAL A 310 2.40 13.25 0.15
N SER A 311 3.01 12.11 -0.23
CA SER A 311 2.28 10.85 -0.47
C SER A 311 3.13 9.60 -0.20
N GLY A 312 2.46 8.46 -0.12
CA GLY A 312 3.02 7.11 -0.14
C GLY A 312 2.91 6.41 -1.51
N ASP A 313 2.45 5.15 -1.52
CA ASP A 313 2.11 4.25 -2.63
C ASP A 313 3.32 3.76 -3.48
N LEU A 314 4.33 4.57 -3.64
CA LEU A 314 5.61 4.12 -4.16
C LEU A 314 6.57 3.91 -2.99
N HIS A 315 6.92 2.67 -2.71
CA HIS A 315 7.59 2.22 -1.49
C HIS A 315 9.07 2.64 -1.43
N HIS A 316 9.33 3.92 -1.67
CA HIS A 316 10.65 4.56 -1.61
C HIS A 316 10.50 6.03 -1.20
N TYR A 317 11.62 6.71 -1.02
CA TYR A 317 11.65 8.17 -0.93
C TYR A 317 12.05 8.78 -2.27
N ALA A 318 11.34 9.83 -2.70
CA ALA A 318 11.72 10.66 -3.84
C ALA A 318 11.24 12.10 -3.64
N ARG A 319 12.07 13.08 -4.01
CA ARG A 319 11.73 14.50 -3.91
C ARG A 319 11.97 15.23 -5.21
N TYR A 320 10.97 16.02 -5.60
CA TYR A 320 11.03 17.00 -6.67
C TYR A 320 10.66 18.36 -6.11
N SER A 321 11.23 19.44 -6.62
CA SER A 321 10.87 20.78 -6.17
C SER A 321 10.99 21.84 -7.26
N ASP A 322 10.15 22.87 -7.12
CA ASP A 322 10.33 24.18 -7.71
C ASP A 322 10.65 25.22 -6.60
N PRO A 323 10.82 26.52 -6.90
CA PRO A 323 11.07 27.52 -5.87
C PRO A 323 9.95 27.71 -4.84
N GLU A 324 8.73 27.28 -5.14
CA GLU A 324 7.55 27.53 -4.31
C GLU A 324 7.03 26.28 -3.61
N ARG A 325 7.28 25.08 -4.16
CA ARG A 325 6.62 23.85 -3.72
C ARG A 325 7.54 22.64 -3.72
N GLU A 326 7.39 21.81 -2.70
CA GLU A 326 8.02 20.51 -2.58
C GLU A 326 7.01 19.39 -2.91
N LEU A 327 7.42 18.42 -3.73
CA LEU A 327 6.67 17.21 -4.04
C LEU A 327 7.46 16.02 -3.47
N ILE A 328 6.93 15.39 -2.42
CA ILE A 328 7.64 14.36 -1.65
C ILE A 328 6.86 13.06 -1.68
N THR A 329 7.48 12.01 -2.21
CA THR A 329 7.02 10.63 -2.05
C THR A 329 7.80 10.00 -0.90
N CYS A 330 7.13 9.41 0.09
CA CYS A 330 7.77 8.73 1.21
C CYS A 330 6.92 7.51 1.66
N GLY A 331 7.07 6.41 0.93
CA GLY A 331 6.34 5.15 1.13
C GLY A 331 7.18 4.04 1.76
N GLY A 332 8.16 4.38 2.59
CA GLY A 332 9.08 3.42 3.18
C GLY A 332 8.69 2.88 4.55
N GLY A 333 7.40 2.88 4.93
CA GLY A 333 6.95 2.58 6.29
C GLY A 333 6.95 1.10 6.71
N GLY A 334 7.05 0.17 5.75
CA GLY A 334 7.00 -1.27 6.08
C GLY A 334 6.88 -2.20 4.89
N ALA A 335 6.29 -1.73 3.77
CA ALA A 335 6.14 -2.51 2.55
C ALA A 335 7.48 -2.83 1.87
N TYR A 336 7.47 -3.80 0.93
CA TYR A 336 8.64 -4.10 0.13
C TYR A 336 9.14 -2.86 -0.62
N LEU A 337 10.44 -2.82 -0.90
CA LEU A 337 11.03 -1.71 -1.64
C LEU A 337 10.56 -1.69 -3.11
N VAL A 338 10.23 -0.52 -3.63
CA VAL A 338 10.10 -0.25 -5.08
C VAL A 338 11.32 0.55 -5.54
N GLY A 339 11.89 0.17 -6.68
CA GLY A 339 13.13 0.76 -7.18
C GLY A 339 12.95 2.20 -7.71
N THR A 340 14.01 2.99 -7.58
CA THR A 340 14.07 4.42 -7.96
C THR A 340 14.82 4.67 -9.27
N GLN A 341 15.29 3.62 -9.95
CA GLN A 341 16.19 3.73 -11.10
C GLN A 341 15.56 4.33 -12.36
N ASN A 342 14.23 4.43 -12.42
CA ASN A 342 13.49 4.94 -13.58
C ASN A 342 12.75 6.25 -13.28
N LEU A 343 13.07 6.91 -12.17
CA LEU A 343 12.49 8.21 -11.85
C LEU A 343 13.01 9.25 -12.86
N PRO A 344 12.13 10.12 -13.41
CA PRO A 344 12.55 11.18 -14.32
C PRO A 344 13.37 12.27 -13.62
N ASP A 345 14.28 12.94 -14.35
CA ASP A 345 15.09 14.03 -13.83
C ASP A 345 14.28 15.33 -13.62
N GLU A 346 13.14 15.43 -14.29
CA GLU A 346 12.22 16.58 -14.19
C GLU A 346 10.77 16.10 -14.35
N LEU A 347 9.86 16.73 -13.62
CA LEU A 347 8.41 16.57 -13.78
C LEU A 347 7.80 17.90 -14.23
N ILE A 348 6.87 17.83 -15.19
CA ILE A 348 6.02 18.97 -15.53
C ILE A 348 4.64 18.71 -14.94
N VAL A 349 4.15 19.58 -14.07
CA VAL A 349 2.89 19.36 -13.34
C VAL A 349 2.06 20.66 -13.30
N PRO A 350 0.76 20.62 -13.69
CA PRO A 350 0.06 19.56 -14.43
C PRO A 350 0.70 19.27 -15.77
N GLN A 351 0.49 18.06 -16.30
CA GLN A 351 1.00 17.72 -17.64
C GLN A 351 0.33 18.57 -18.71
N PRO A 352 1.08 19.07 -19.73
CA PRO A 352 0.52 19.90 -20.77
C PRO A 352 -0.52 19.17 -21.64
N ASP A 353 -0.42 17.85 -21.75
CA ASP A 353 -1.26 17.01 -22.62
C ASP A 353 -2.53 16.48 -21.95
N THR A 354 -2.85 16.93 -20.72
CA THR A 354 -4.13 16.58 -20.07
C THR A 354 -5.30 17.13 -20.87
N LEU A 355 -6.38 16.34 -20.97
CA LEU A 355 -7.61 16.73 -21.65
C LEU A 355 -8.44 17.77 -20.88
N THR A 356 -8.12 17.99 -19.61
CA THR A 356 -8.81 18.94 -18.76
C THR A 356 -8.53 20.38 -19.20
N ARG A 357 -9.58 21.10 -19.63
CA ARG A 357 -9.48 22.46 -20.16
C ARG A 357 -9.12 23.50 -19.10
N ASN A 358 -9.71 23.38 -17.90
CA ASN A 358 -9.47 24.26 -16.78
C ASN A 358 -8.40 23.65 -15.87
N ARG A 359 -7.15 24.05 -16.00
CA ARG A 359 -6.01 23.58 -15.21
C ARG A 359 -5.10 24.73 -14.82
N SER A 360 -4.28 24.50 -13.81
CA SER A 360 -3.21 25.40 -13.44
C SER A 360 -2.16 25.52 -14.55
N VAL A 361 -1.34 26.56 -14.50
CA VAL A 361 -0.18 26.67 -15.37
C VAL A 361 0.79 25.54 -15.05
N SER A 362 1.23 24.81 -16.09
CA SER A 362 2.23 23.74 -15.96
C SER A 362 3.56 24.32 -15.47
N ARG A 363 4.15 23.68 -14.45
CA ARG A 363 5.43 24.08 -13.85
C ARG A 363 6.43 22.93 -13.88
N PRO A 364 7.71 23.20 -14.16
CA PRO A 364 8.77 22.20 -14.05
C PRO A 364 9.19 22.02 -12.58
N TYR A 365 9.35 20.78 -12.17
CA TYR A 365 9.86 20.38 -10.86
C TYR A 365 11.11 19.52 -11.05
N ALA A 366 12.25 20.02 -10.63
CA ALA A 366 13.51 19.32 -10.76
C ALA A 366 13.62 18.19 -9.73
N PHE A 367 14.12 17.03 -10.14
CA PHE A 367 14.49 15.96 -9.25
C PHE A 367 15.61 16.41 -8.29
N ARG A 368 15.47 16.09 -7.01
CA ARG A 368 16.42 16.45 -5.97
C ARG A 368 17.11 15.26 -5.36
N LYS A 369 16.34 14.26 -4.94
CA LYS A 369 16.88 13.12 -4.21
C LYS A 369 15.94 11.92 -4.29
N SER A 370 16.49 10.73 -4.25
CA SER A 370 15.76 9.48 -3.96
C SER A 370 16.52 8.62 -2.96
N TYR A 371 15.77 7.72 -2.30
CA TYR A 371 16.32 6.71 -1.43
C TYR A 371 15.52 5.40 -1.56
N PRO A 372 16.25 4.30 -1.84
CA PRO A 372 17.65 4.26 -2.21
C PRO A 372 17.92 5.04 -3.50
N ASP A 373 19.20 5.37 -3.78
CA ASP A 373 19.56 6.03 -5.02
C ASP A 373 19.42 5.07 -6.23
N ALA A 374 19.40 5.63 -7.44
CA ALA A 374 19.19 4.87 -8.68
C ALA A 374 20.26 3.79 -8.91
N LYS A 375 21.51 3.99 -8.48
CA LYS A 375 22.59 3.01 -8.61
C LYS A 375 22.35 1.83 -7.67
N THR A 376 22.03 2.10 -6.43
CA THR A 376 21.66 1.08 -5.43
C THR A 376 20.44 0.29 -5.88
N SER A 377 19.39 0.95 -6.36
CA SER A 377 18.20 0.29 -6.90
C SER A 377 18.51 -0.66 -8.05
N ARG A 378 19.35 -0.23 -9.02
CA ARG A 378 19.77 -1.12 -10.12
C ARG A 378 20.54 -2.33 -9.61
N SER A 379 21.41 -2.16 -8.63
CA SER A 379 22.18 -3.28 -8.05
C SER A 379 21.26 -4.27 -7.31
N LEU A 380 20.26 -3.78 -6.60
CA LEU A 380 19.26 -4.61 -5.92
C LEU A 380 18.41 -5.43 -6.89
N GLY A 381 18.19 -4.92 -8.11
CA GLY A 381 17.46 -5.64 -9.16
C GLY A 381 18.09 -7.01 -9.50
N TRP A 382 19.41 -7.14 -9.44
CA TRP A 382 20.11 -8.42 -9.68
C TRP A 382 19.81 -9.50 -8.63
N GLY A 383 19.32 -9.12 -7.47
CA GLY A 383 18.88 -10.08 -6.44
C GLY A 383 17.70 -10.96 -6.87
N VAL A 384 17.03 -10.63 -7.97
CA VAL A 384 15.84 -11.32 -8.50
C VAL A 384 16.09 -12.82 -8.71
N PHE A 385 17.26 -13.22 -9.22
CA PHE A 385 17.60 -14.61 -9.49
C PHE A 385 17.65 -15.50 -8.24
N ARG A 386 18.02 -14.93 -7.10
CA ARG A 386 18.05 -15.64 -5.82
C ARG A 386 16.76 -15.47 -5.03
N ARG A 387 16.28 -14.22 -4.92
CA ARG A 387 15.17 -13.90 -4.01
C ARG A 387 13.82 -14.38 -4.54
N VAL A 388 13.54 -14.30 -5.84
CA VAL A 388 12.25 -14.72 -6.39
C VAL A 388 11.99 -16.21 -6.12
N PRO A 389 12.87 -17.17 -6.47
CA PRO A 389 12.57 -18.58 -6.21
C PRO A 389 12.55 -18.92 -4.71
N THR A 390 13.35 -18.26 -3.87
CA THR A 390 13.41 -18.55 -2.44
C THR A 390 12.24 -17.95 -1.65
N ARG A 391 11.76 -16.78 -2.07
CA ARG A 391 10.62 -16.10 -1.43
C ARG A 391 9.26 -16.57 -1.92
N ASN A 392 9.20 -17.13 -3.14
CA ASN A 392 7.95 -17.53 -3.80
C ASN A 392 7.98 -18.99 -4.28
N PRO A 393 8.13 -19.99 -3.38
CA PRO A 393 8.20 -21.41 -3.80
C PRO A 393 6.93 -21.87 -4.51
N GLY A 394 5.75 -21.32 -4.17
CA GLY A 394 4.51 -21.60 -4.87
C GLY A 394 4.52 -21.15 -6.33
N PHE A 395 5.22 -20.09 -6.67
CA PHE A 395 5.40 -19.63 -8.04
C PHE A 395 6.27 -20.60 -8.85
N VAL A 396 7.37 -21.09 -8.25
CA VAL A 396 8.22 -22.15 -8.85
C VAL A 396 7.40 -23.40 -9.14
N THR A 397 6.57 -23.84 -8.18
CA THR A 397 5.70 -25.02 -8.33
C THR A 397 4.67 -24.80 -9.44
N MET A 398 4.02 -23.64 -9.49
CA MET A 398 3.04 -23.29 -10.54
C MET A 398 3.66 -23.37 -11.93
N LEU A 399 4.82 -22.73 -12.12
CA LEU A 399 5.54 -22.78 -13.39
C LEU A 399 5.98 -24.19 -13.74
N GLY A 400 6.43 -24.98 -12.75
CA GLY A 400 6.74 -26.39 -12.94
C GLY A 400 5.54 -27.20 -13.46
N ILE A 401 4.37 -27.03 -12.86
CA ILE A 401 3.13 -27.69 -13.31
C ILE A 401 2.77 -27.27 -14.74
N ILE A 402 2.81 -25.99 -15.06
CA ILE A 402 2.52 -25.47 -16.40
C ILE A 402 3.46 -26.12 -17.44
N HIS A 403 4.76 -26.17 -17.14
CA HIS A 403 5.73 -26.77 -18.04
C HIS A 403 5.61 -28.28 -18.16
N VAL A 404 5.28 -29.01 -17.08
CA VAL A 404 4.96 -30.45 -17.15
C VAL A 404 3.75 -30.72 -18.06
N LEU A 405 2.66 -29.96 -17.87
CA LEU A 405 1.48 -30.08 -18.72
C LEU A 405 1.77 -29.76 -20.18
N THR A 406 2.59 -28.74 -20.42
CA THR A 406 3.02 -28.35 -21.78
C THR A 406 3.90 -29.43 -22.41
N MET A 407 4.83 -30.01 -21.64
CA MET A 407 5.67 -31.14 -22.07
C MET A 407 4.79 -32.36 -22.46
N LEU A 408 3.82 -32.71 -21.62
CA LEU A 408 2.89 -33.80 -21.93
C LEU A 408 2.06 -33.55 -23.21
N ALA A 409 1.61 -32.30 -23.39
CA ALA A 409 0.87 -31.91 -24.59
C ALA A 409 1.76 -31.96 -25.85
N MET A 410 3.02 -31.47 -25.77
CA MET A 410 3.99 -31.54 -26.86
C MET A 410 4.38 -32.98 -27.20
N ALA A 411 4.68 -33.79 -26.18
CA ALA A 411 5.02 -35.22 -26.38
C ALA A 411 3.85 -35.99 -26.99
N GLY A 412 2.63 -35.76 -26.52
CA GLY A 412 1.43 -36.38 -27.11
C GLY A 412 1.18 -35.95 -28.57
N ALA A 413 1.42 -34.69 -28.89
CA ALA A 413 1.37 -34.18 -30.27
C ALA A 413 2.47 -34.81 -31.16
N ALA A 414 3.68 -34.99 -30.62
CA ALA A 414 4.79 -35.66 -31.34
C ALA A 414 4.53 -37.14 -31.62
N ALA A 415 3.94 -37.83 -30.69
CA ALA A 415 3.60 -39.26 -30.81
C ALA A 415 2.38 -39.56 -31.75
N GLY A 416 1.58 -38.55 -32.09
CA GLY A 416 0.40 -38.71 -32.94
C GLY A 416 0.75 -39.08 -34.38
N ASN A 417 -0.11 -39.87 -35.05
CA ASN A 417 0.05 -40.27 -36.46
C ASN A 417 -0.52 -39.23 -37.46
N ALA A 418 -1.04 -38.11 -37.00
CA ALA A 418 -1.60 -37.07 -37.84
C ALA A 418 -0.49 -36.24 -38.55
N GLY A 419 -0.84 -35.53 -39.63
CA GLY A 419 0.08 -34.61 -40.30
C GLY A 419 0.57 -33.49 -39.37
N ILE A 420 1.70 -32.86 -39.69
CA ILE A 420 2.37 -31.90 -38.83
C ILE A 420 1.45 -30.72 -38.39
N VAL A 421 0.60 -30.23 -39.27
CA VAL A 421 -0.34 -29.16 -38.98
C VAL A 421 -1.36 -29.61 -37.92
N ALA A 422 -1.96 -30.79 -38.07
CA ALA A 422 -2.91 -31.32 -37.09
C ALA A 422 -2.28 -31.59 -35.71
N ARG A 423 -0.99 -31.94 -35.68
CA ARG A 423 -0.23 -32.12 -34.41
C ARG A 423 -0.04 -30.78 -33.72
N LEU A 424 0.39 -29.73 -34.46
CA LEU A 424 0.59 -28.40 -33.92
C LEU A 424 -0.72 -27.76 -33.40
N PHE A 425 -1.85 -28.07 -34.04
CA PHE A 425 -3.18 -27.61 -33.63
C PHE A 425 -3.96 -28.64 -32.80
N SER A 426 -3.29 -29.61 -32.19
CA SER A 426 -3.95 -30.49 -31.20
C SER A 426 -4.49 -29.67 -30.04
N ILE A 427 -5.71 -29.94 -29.59
CA ILE A 427 -6.40 -29.16 -28.56
C ILE A 427 -5.55 -28.97 -27.29
N PRO A 428 -4.94 -30.01 -26.68
CA PRO A 428 -4.13 -29.81 -25.46
C PRO A 428 -2.94 -28.88 -25.68
N LEU A 429 -2.22 -29.05 -26.81
CA LEU A 429 -1.06 -28.20 -27.11
C LEU A 429 -1.49 -26.75 -27.37
N THR A 430 -2.51 -26.54 -28.19
CA THR A 430 -3.04 -25.21 -28.50
C THR A 430 -3.46 -24.48 -27.22
N VAL A 431 -4.19 -25.14 -26.32
CA VAL A 431 -4.62 -24.56 -25.05
C VAL A 431 -3.41 -24.15 -24.22
N MET A 432 -2.38 -25.00 -24.09
CA MET A 432 -1.19 -24.67 -23.30
C MET A 432 -0.41 -23.50 -23.90
N LEU A 433 -0.23 -23.47 -25.22
CA LEU A 433 0.47 -22.37 -25.89
C LEU A 433 -0.28 -21.02 -25.72
N VAL A 434 -1.60 -21.05 -25.88
CA VAL A 434 -2.44 -19.86 -25.67
C VAL A 434 -2.35 -19.38 -24.20
N LEU A 435 -2.43 -20.31 -23.24
CA LEU A 435 -2.31 -19.97 -21.82
C LEU A 435 -0.95 -19.33 -21.48
N ILE A 436 0.15 -19.86 -22.03
CA ILE A 436 1.49 -19.31 -21.82
C ILE A 436 1.58 -17.90 -22.41
N ILE A 437 1.16 -17.71 -23.67
CA ILE A 437 1.24 -16.38 -24.31
C ILE A 437 0.31 -15.38 -23.61
N ALA A 438 -0.95 -15.74 -23.41
CA ALA A 438 -1.93 -14.85 -22.77
C ALA A 438 -1.51 -14.49 -21.34
N GLY A 439 -1.02 -15.50 -20.56
CA GLY A 439 -0.52 -15.26 -19.20
C GLY A 439 0.70 -14.35 -19.18
N SER A 440 1.64 -14.54 -20.11
CA SER A 440 2.84 -13.70 -20.20
C SER A 440 2.51 -12.25 -20.62
N VAL A 441 1.57 -12.05 -21.55
CA VAL A 441 1.10 -10.72 -21.96
C VAL A 441 0.34 -10.06 -20.79
N ALA A 442 -0.55 -10.80 -20.12
CA ALA A 442 -1.25 -10.29 -18.96
C ALA A 442 -0.28 -9.90 -17.82
N PHE A 443 0.78 -10.68 -17.61
CA PHE A 443 1.82 -10.37 -16.62
C PHE A 443 2.60 -9.10 -16.99
N ALA A 444 2.78 -8.80 -18.27
CA ALA A 444 3.40 -7.54 -18.73
C ALA A 444 2.51 -6.30 -18.54
N GLN A 445 1.23 -6.47 -18.21
CA GLN A 445 0.27 -5.40 -17.90
C GLN A 445 0.22 -4.28 -18.96
N PRO A 446 -0.12 -4.59 -20.25
CA PRO A 446 -0.19 -3.56 -21.26
C PRO A 446 -1.24 -2.49 -20.89
N PRO A 447 -0.89 -1.20 -20.90
CA PRO A 447 -1.87 -0.14 -20.72
C PRO A 447 -2.88 -0.13 -21.86
N LYS A 448 -3.95 0.68 -21.77
CA LYS A 448 -4.91 0.85 -22.85
C LYS A 448 -4.21 1.24 -24.16
N ALA A 449 -4.81 0.90 -25.31
CA ALA A 449 -4.19 1.05 -26.63
C ALA A 449 -3.80 2.50 -26.99
N ASP A 450 -4.52 3.46 -26.43
CA ASP A 450 -4.30 4.91 -26.59
C ASP A 450 -3.24 5.50 -25.66
N LYS A 451 -2.76 4.71 -24.68
CA LYS A 451 -1.80 5.20 -23.69
C LYS A 451 -0.35 4.89 -24.08
N PRO A 452 0.60 5.75 -23.66
CA PRO A 452 2.02 5.54 -23.92
C PRO A 452 2.52 4.19 -23.39
N GLY A 453 3.40 3.54 -24.15
CA GLY A 453 4.01 2.28 -23.75
C GLY A 453 3.22 1.02 -24.06
N HIS A 454 2.00 1.11 -24.61
CA HIS A 454 1.19 -0.06 -24.99
C HIS A 454 1.98 -1.11 -25.78
N ALA A 455 2.62 -0.69 -26.88
CA ALA A 455 3.38 -1.61 -27.74
C ALA A 455 4.55 -2.28 -27.02
N ARG A 456 5.31 -1.53 -26.19
CA ARG A 456 6.48 -2.09 -25.48
C ARG A 456 6.07 -3.16 -24.47
N HIS A 457 4.95 -3.01 -23.77
CA HIS A 457 4.42 -4.02 -22.85
C HIS A 457 3.97 -5.28 -23.59
N TRP A 458 3.27 -5.12 -24.72
CA TRP A 458 2.90 -6.24 -25.58
C TRP A 458 4.11 -7.00 -26.10
N ILE A 459 5.12 -6.29 -26.62
CA ILE A 459 6.36 -6.90 -27.12
C ILE A 459 7.06 -7.66 -26.00
N ALA A 460 7.20 -7.04 -24.81
CA ALA A 460 7.83 -7.68 -23.67
C ALA A 460 7.08 -8.95 -23.24
N GLY A 461 5.75 -8.91 -23.16
CA GLY A 461 4.92 -10.07 -22.82
C GLY A 461 5.00 -11.19 -23.85
N LEU A 462 4.97 -10.85 -25.15
CA LEU A 462 5.13 -11.85 -26.23
C LEU A 462 6.50 -12.50 -26.20
N LEU A 463 7.58 -11.72 -26.07
CA LEU A 463 8.94 -12.27 -25.96
C LEU A 463 9.07 -13.20 -24.75
N HIS A 464 8.50 -12.82 -23.62
CA HIS A 464 8.44 -13.65 -22.41
C HIS A 464 7.71 -14.99 -22.68
N GLY A 465 6.53 -14.93 -23.30
CA GLY A 465 5.77 -16.12 -23.62
C GLY A 465 6.49 -17.04 -24.61
N PHE A 466 7.08 -16.50 -25.69
CA PHE A 466 7.87 -17.28 -26.63
C PHE A 466 9.12 -17.89 -25.99
N ALA A 467 9.77 -17.21 -25.07
CA ALA A 467 10.88 -17.77 -24.31
C ALA A 467 10.45 -18.96 -23.43
N HIS A 468 9.30 -18.89 -22.79
CA HIS A 468 8.72 -20.03 -22.06
C HIS A 468 8.34 -21.19 -22.98
N ILE A 469 7.80 -20.92 -24.17
CA ILE A 469 7.54 -21.97 -25.18
C ILE A 469 8.83 -22.63 -25.65
N GLY A 470 9.90 -21.83 -25.88
CA GLY A 470 11.22 -22.35 -26.22
C GLY A 470 11.80 -23.23 -25.11
N LEU A 471 11.67 -22.82 -23.85
CA LEU A 471 12.09 -23.62 -22.70
C LEU A 471 11.28 -24.94 -22.61
N ALA A 472 9.95 -24.88 -22.83
CA ALA A 472 9.10 -26.08 -22.84
C ALA A 472 9.45 -27.03 -23.98
N ALA A 473 9.73 -26.51 -25.19
CA ALA A 473 10.16 -27.31 -26.35
C ALA A 473 11.51 -28.00 -26.10
N GLY A 474 12.49 -27.25 -25.58
CA GLY A 474 13.79 -27.81 -25.19
C GLY A 474 13.68 -28.85 -24.08
N GLY A 475 12.87 -28.59 -23.05
CA GLY A 475 12.58 -29.55 -21.99
C GLY A 475 11.86 -30.82 -22.49
N THR A 476 10.91 -30.67 -23.42
CA THR A 476 10.24 -31.82 -24.07
C THR A 476 11.20 -32.62 -24.91
N TRP A 477 12.04 -31.96 -25.71
CA TRP A 477 13.09 -32.63 -26.47
C TRP A 477 14.01 -33.43 -25.56
N LEU A 478 14.50 -32.82 -24.46
CA LEU A 478 15.32 -33.52 -23.47
C LEU A 478 14.59 -34.72 -22.87
N TRP A 479 13.33 -34.56 -22.48
CA TRP A 479 12.50 -35.64 -21.93
C TRP A 479 12.38 -36.83 -22.86
N LEU A 480 12.13 -36.62 -24.17
CA LEU A 480 12.00 -37.66 -25.18
C LEU A 480 13.34 -38.36 -25.51
N ASN A 481 14.50 -37.77 -25.16
CA ASN A 481 15.82 -38.35 -25.33
C ASN A 481 16.36 -39.04 -24.05
N LEU A 482 15.62 -38.99 -22.95
CA LEU A 482 15.95 -39.66 -21.70
C LEU A 482 15.14 -40.98 -21.57
N PRO A 483 15.68 -42.01 -20.91
CA PRO A 483 15.03 -43.35 -20.87
C PRO A 483 13.76 -43.35 -20.00
N PHE A 484 13.44 -42.31 -19.28
CA PHE A 484 12.33 -42.27 -18.32
C PHE A 484 10.96 -42.39 -18.97
N HIS A 485 10.79 -41.91 -20.19
CA HIS A 485 9.51 -41.94 -20.90
C HIS A 485 9.12 -43.38 -21.34
N ASP A 486 10.10 -44.28 -21.47
CA ASP A 486 9.88 -45.70 -21.84
C ASP A 486 9.62 -46.60 -20.62
N TRP A 487 9.68 -46.06 -19.42
CA TRP A 487 9.43 -46.84 -18.21
C TRP A 487 7.95 -47.27 -18.12
N THR A 488 7.71 -48.36 -17.41
CA THR A 488 6.34 -48.83 -17.15
C THR A 488 5.56 -47.81 -16.30
N TRP A 489 4.29 -47.62 -16.62
CA TRP A 489 3.39 -46.78 -15.86
C TRP A 489 3.30 -47.25 -14.39
N PRO A 490 3.36 -46.35 -13.37
CA PRO A 490 3.36 -44.85 -13.45
C PRO A 490 4.75 -44.19 -13.44
N GLY A 491 5.83 -44.95 -13.71
CA GLY A 491 7.21 -44.45 -13.64
C GLY A 491 7.45 -43.11 -14.32
N PRO A 492 7.06 -42.90 -15.60
CA PRO A 492 7.23 -41.61 -16.29
C PRO A 492 6.54 -40.46 -15.57
N LEU A 493 5.32 -40.68 -15.03
CA LEU A 493 4.60 -39.62 -14.30
C LEU A 493 5.29 -39.25 -13.01
N VAL A 494 5.83 -40.23 -12.27
CA VAL A 494 6.56 -39.95 -11.02
C VAL A 494 7.83 -39.16 -11.31
N VAL A 495 8.61 -39.52 -12.33
CA VAL A 495 9.80 -38.76 -12.71
C VAL A 495 9.43 -37.35 -13.21
N ALA A 496 8.36 -37.22 -14.00
CA ALA A 496 7.89 -35.94 -14.46
C ALA A 496 7.47 -35.03 -13.28
N ALA A 497 6.80 -35.57 -12.27
CA ALA A 497 6.36 -34.78 -11.11
C ALA A 497 7.47 -34.48 -10.12
N VAL A 498 8.37 -35.43 -9.83
CA VAL A 498 9.35 -35.34 -8.73
C VAL A 498 10.70 -34.76 -9.19
N VAL A 499 11.09 -35.00 -10.44
CA VAL A 499 12.37 -34.56 -10.99
C VAL A 499 12.20 -33.44 -12.01
N TYR A 500 11.49 -33.71 -13.11
CA TYR A 500 11.35 -32.75 -14.20
C TYR A 500 10.60 -31.49 -13.75
N GLY A 501 9.47 -31.63 -13.04
CA GLY A 501 8.66 -30.49 -12.58
C GLY A 501 9.43 -29.48 -11.72
N PRO A 502 10.10 -29.89 -10.63
CA PRO A 502 10.93 -29.00 -9.82
C PRO A 502 12.06 -28.35 -10.59
N VAL A 503 12.78 -29.11 -11.44
CA VAL A 503 13.91 -28.59 -12.24
C VAL A 503 13.43 -27.57 -13.26
N ILE A 504 12.41 -27.91 -14.06
CA ILE A 504 11.89 -26.99 -15.08
C ILE A 504 11.19 -25.80 -14.46
N GLY A 505 10.51 -25.96 -13.32
CA GLY A 505 9.89 -24.89 -12.57
C GLY A 505 10.91 -23.88 -12.06
N PHE A 506 12.04 -24.35 -11.56
CA PHE A 506 13.17 -23.48 -11.20
C PHE A 506 13.72 -22.75 -12.42
N LEU A 507 14.00 -23.46 -13.53
CA LEU A 507 14.49 -22.83 -14.77
C LEU A 507 13.50 -21.81 -15.35
N ALA A 508 12.21 -22.11 -15.34
CA ALA A 508 11.15 -21.20 -15.77
C ALA A 508 11.09 -19.95 -14.85
N THR A 509 11.32 -20.13 -13.55
CA THR A 509 11.42 -19.00 -12.62
C THR A 509 12.64 -18.14 -12.88
N GLN A 510 13.80 -18.75 -13.22
CA GLN A 510 14.99 -18.00 -13.63
C GLN A 510 14.78 -17.25 -14.95
N LEU A 511 14.05 -17.83 -15.89
CA LEU A 511 13.64 -17.18 -17.13
C LEU A 511 12.73 -15.95 -16.84
N THR A 512 11.75 -16.11 -15.95
CA THR A 512 10.92 -14.99 -15.49
C THR A 512 11.75 -13.92 -14.77
N ALA A 513 12.71 -14.31 -13.94
CA ALA A 513 13.63 -13.38 -13.28
C ALA A 513 14.46 -12.58 -14.29
N LEU A 514 14.98 -13.23 -15.31
CA LEU A 514 15.69 -12.59 -16.42
C LEU A 514 14.79 -11.63 -17.18
N TYR A 515 13.56 -12.04 -17.48
CA TYR A 515 12.55 -11.20 -18.10
C TYR A 515 12.29 -9.94 -17.26
N LEU A 516 12.00 -10.08 -15.97
CA LEU A 516 11.75 -8.97 -15.07
C LEU A 516 12.91 -7.97 -15.04
N LEU A 517 14.14 -8.49 -14.97
CA LEU A 517 15.33 -7.65 -14.97
C LEU A 517 15.46 -6.86 -16.29
N ILE A 518 15.33 -7.51 -17.44
CA ILE A 518 15.46 -6.86 -18.77
C ILE A 518 14.30 -5.89 -19.01
N ALA A 519 13.06 -6.31 -18.74
CA ALA A 519 11.86 -5.51 -18.93
C ALA A 519 11.87 -4.23 -18.07
N SER A 520 12.46 -4.30 -16.87
CA SER A 520 12.58 -3.14 -15.97
C SER A 520 13.43 -2.01 -16.55
N PHE A 521 14.40 -2.29 -17.41
CA PHE A 521 15.16 -1.25 -18.12
C PHE A 521 14.30 -0.48 -19.13
N ALA A 522 13.25 -1.11 -19.63
CA ALA A 522 12.24 -0.47 -20.49
C ALA A 522 11.07 0.12 -19.70
N GLY A 523 11.12 0.14 -18.38
CA GLY A 523 10.04 0.60 -17.51
C GLY A 523 8.82 -0.33 -17.47
N VAL A 524 8.99 -1.62 -17.83
CA VAL A 524 7.94 -2.65 -17.77
C VAL A 524 8.20 -3.53 -16.55
N ASN A 525 7.15 -3.82 -15.78
CA ASN A 525 7.19 -4.67 -14.58
C ASN A 525 8.26 -4.25 -13.53
N VAL A 526 8.54 -2.97 -13.40
CA VAL A 526 9.48 -2.46 -12.38
C VAL A 526 9.00 -2.80 -10.98
N ASN A 527 7.70 -2.66 -10.73
CA ASN A 527 7.09 -3.01 -9.45
C ASN A 527 7.21 -4.52 -9.17
N GLU A 528 6.88 -5.38 -10.14
CA GLU A 528 6.91 -6.83 -10.02
C GLU A 528 8.34 -7.36 -9.81
N LEU A 529 9.35 -6.71 -10.40
CA LEU A 529 10.76 -7.01 -10.14
C LEU A 529 11.10 -6.91 -8.65
N PHE A 530 10.63 -5.88 -7.97
CA PHE A 530 10.90 -5.63 -6.56
C PHE A 530 9.92 -6.36 -5.63
N ALA A 531 8.63 -6.38 -5.95
CA ALA A 531 7.61 -7.13 -5.21
C ALA A 531 7.94 -8.62 -5.11
N GLY A 532 8.35 -9.23 -6.23
CA GLY A 532 8.78 -10.64 -6.27
C GLY A 532 10.01 -10.92 -5.41
N GLN A 533 10.88 -9.93 -5.21
CA GLN A 533 12.04 -10.05 -4.32
C GLN A 533 11.68 -9.86 -2.84
N GLY A 534 10.64 -9.08 -2.51
CA GLY A 534 10.22 -8.77 -1.15
C GLY A 534 11.36 -8.17 -0.32
N ILE A 535 11.99 -7.09 -0.80
CA ILE A 535 13.10 -6.43 -0.10
C ILE A 535 12.55 -5.60 1.04
N GLU A 536 12.82 -6.01 2.27
CA GLU A 536 12.32 -5.36 3.50
C GLU A 536 13.23 -4.24 4.01
N ASP A 537 14.48 -4.19 3.59
CA ASP A 537 15.43 -3.13 3.95
C ASP A 537 15.13 -1.81 3.19
N HIS A 538 15.89 -0.75 3.45
CA HIS A 538 15.74 0.58 2.86
C HIS A 538 14.38 1.21 3.17
N LYS A 539 14.08 1.34 4.46
CA LYS A 539 12.86 2.01 4.94
C LYS A 539 13.08 3.51 5.13
N SER A 540 11.98 4.28 5.13
CA SER A 540 12.03 5.72 5.31
C SER A 540 10.75 6.27 5.91
N PHE A 541 10.88 7.41 6.59
CA PHE A 541 9.78 8.24 7.09
C PHE A 541 10.24 9.69 7.16
N LEU A 542 9.30 10.61 7.40
CA LEU A 542 9.60 12.02 7.58
C LEU A 542 9.35 12.44 9.02
N ARG A 543 10.26 13.24 9.59
CA ARG A 543 10.01 14.00 10.81
C ARG A 543 9.99 15.48 10.46
N LEU A 544 8.93 16.18 10.81
CA LEU A 544 8.70 17.57 10.44
C LEU A 544 8.66 18.45 11.69
N HIS A 545 9.19 19.65 11.58
CA HIS A 545 9.20 20.65 12.64
C HIS A 545 8.65 21.98 12.13
N ILE A 546 7.56 22.43 12.72
CA ILE A 546 7.06 23.80 12.54
C ILE A 546 7.60 24.61 13.71
N ALA A 547 8.47 25.57 13.40
CA ALA A 547 9.08 26.43 14.40
C ALA A 547 8.21 27.66 14.71
N ARG A 548 8.51 28.37 15.79
CA ARG A 548 7.79 29.61 16.22
C ARG A 548 7.76 30.70 15.17
N ASP A 549 8.83 30.80 14.37
CA ASP A 549 8.91 31.78 13.28
C ASP A 549 8.07 31.43 12.06
N GLY A 550 7.39 30.27 12.13
CA GLY A 550 6.56 29.71 11.07
C GLY A 550 7.34 28.97 10.00
N SER A 551 8.65 28.79 10.10
CA SER A 551 9.39 27.94 9.19
C SER A 551 9.04 26.46 9.41
N LEU A 552 8.86 25.70 8.31
CA LEU A 552 8.73 24.27 8.32
C LEU A 552 10.06 23.63 7.92
N THR A 553 10.59 22.76 8.77
CA THR A 553 11.76 21.95 8.46
C THR A 553 11.36 20.49 8.33
N ILE A 554 11.65 19.86 7.20
CA ILE A 554 11.38 18.43 6.96
C ILE A 554 12.70 17.67 7.03
N HIS A 555 12.76 16.65 7.86
CA HIS A 555 13.90 15.74 8.05
C HIS A 555 13.57 14.38 7.44
N PRO A 556 14.03 14.05 6.22
CA PRO A 556 13.86 12.74 5.65
C PRO A 556 14.82 11.74 6.31
N VAL A 557 14.25 10.72 6.95
CA VAL A 557 15.00 9.71 7.71
C VAL A 557 15.02 8.39 6.97
N ALA A 558 16.22 7.81 6.81
CA ALA A 558 16.46 6.50 6.24
C ALA A 558 16.77 5.45 7.30
N VAL A 559 16.37 4.21 7.00
CA VAL A 559 16.74 2.99 7.71
C VAL A 559 17.29 2.00 6.69
N ASP A 560 18.61 1.88 6.58
CA ASP A 560 19.23 1.03 5.56
C ASP A 560 18.96 -0.46 5.80
N GLN A 561 18.99 -0.89 7.07
CA GLN A 561 18.72 -2.26 7.49
C GLN A 561 17.70 -2.27 8.62
N ILE A 562 16.67 -3.08 8.46
CA ILE A 562 15.66 -3.29 9.52
C ILE A 562 16.18 -4.25 10.58
N CYS A 563 15.65 -4.14 11.79
CA CYS A 563 15.87 -5.14 12.84
C CYS A 563 15.02 -6.40 12.58
N ARG A 564 15.62 -7.58 12.75
CA ARG A 564 14.94 -8.88 12.58
C ARG A 564 14.94 -9.71 13.86
N LYS A 565 15.55 -9.20 14.93
CA LYS A 565 15.57 -9.85 16.25
C LYS A 565 15.00 -8.89 17.28
N TRP A 566 13.88 -9.26 17.86
CA TRP A 566 13.15 -8.45 18.83
C TRP A 566 13.13 -9.15 20.19
N THR A 567 13.40 -8.40 21.24
CA THR A 567 13.40 -8.90 22.62
C THR A 567 12.27 -8.23 23.39
N PRO A 568 11.31 -8.99 23.94
CA PRO A 568 10.30 -8.45 24.84
C PRO A 568 10.90 -7.86 26.11
N ASP A 569 10.30 -6.75 26.58
CA ASP A 569 10.65 -6.10 27.83
C ASP A 569 9.45 -6.09 28.79
N PRO A 570 9.21 -7.19 29.52
CA PRO A 570 8.08 -7.31 30.44
C PRO A 570 8.17 -6.39 31.65
N GLY A 571 9.38 -5.94 32.01
CA GLY A 571 9.65 -5.02 33.11
C GLY A 571 9.76 -3.56 32.72
N GLY A 572 9.60 -3.23 31.42
CA GLY A 572 9.76 -1.86 30.91
C GLY A 572 8.72 -0.89 31.45
N ALA A 573 9.08 0.40 31.50
CA ALA A 573 8.18 1.47 31.91
C ALA A 573 7.03 1.65 30.91
N ALA A 574 5.89 2.18 31.32
CA ALA A 574 4.70 2.35 30.48
C ALA A 574 4.96 3.24 29.25
N ASP A 575 5.89 4.18 29.37
CA ASP A 575 6.30 5.13 28.34
C ASP A 575 7.41 4.62 27.42
N THR A 576 7.66 3.29 27.38
CA THR A 576 8.61 2.65 26.47
C THR A 576 7.91 1.64 25.56
N SER A 577 8.51 1.30 24.41
CA SER A 577 8.02 0.23 23.53
C SER A 577 8.07 -1.13 24.21
N TRP A 578 7.21 -2.07 23.80
CA TRP A 578 7.13 -3.42 24.41
C TRP A 578 8.29 -4.33 24.00
N LEU A 579 8.85 -4.09 22.80
CA LEU A 579 9.92 -4.89 22.24
C LEU A 579 11.09 -3.98 21.89
N HIS A 580 12.30 -4.44 22.22
CA HIS A 580 13.54 -3.74 21.91
C HIS A 580 14.33 -4.46 20.81
N PRO A 581 15.09 -3.71 19.98
CA PRO A 581 15.89 -4.32 18.92
C PRO A 581 17.07 -5.10 19.53
N GLY A 582 17.21 -6.36 19.11
CA GLY A 582 18.37 -7.22 19.45
C GLY A 582 19.55 -7.04 18.46
N GLU A 583 19.39 -6.19 17.45
CA GLU A 583 20.37 -5.83 16.45
C GLU A 583 20.39 -4.29 16.30
N PRO A 584 21.52 -3.68 15.89
CA PRO A 584 21.58 -2.24 15.70
C PRO A 584 20.52 -1.75 14.69
N LEU A 585 19.71 -0.79 15.11
CA LEU A 585 18.74 -0.11 14.27
C LEU A 585 19.11 1.38 14.19
N THR A 586 19.82 1.76 13.14
CA THR A 586 20.48 3.07 13.04
C THR A 586 19.79 3.94 11.99
N PRO A 587 19.03 4.95 12.39
CA PRO A 587 18.47 5.93 11.47
C PRO A 587 19.57 6.88 10.98
N ARG A 588 19.45 7.34 9.72
CA ARG A 588 20.32 8.37 9.16
C ARG A 588 19.56 9.33 8.26
N ARG A 589 20.18 10.45 7.89
CA ARG A 589 19.59 11.38 6.92
C ARG A 589 19.61 10.77 5.50
N ILE A 590 18.52 11.01 4.76
CA ILE A 590 18.50 10.79 3.31
C ILE A 590 19.22 11.96 2.61
N GLU A 591 18.90 13.18 3.03
CA GLU A 591 19.44 14.44 2.53
C GLU A 591 19.44 15.52 3.64
N GLU A 592 20.04 16.66 3.37
CA GLU A 592 19.97 17.81 4.30
C GLU A 592 18.52 18.23 4.56
N PRO A 593 18.23 18.74 5.77
CA PRO A 593 16.88 19.17 6.13
C PRO A 593 16.31 20.20 5.14
N ILE A 594 15.08 19.94 4.68
CA ILE A 594 14.37 20.80 3.72
C ILE A 594 13.71 21.92 4.52
N LYS A 595 14.12 23.16 4.28
CA LYS A 595 13.60 24.33 4.99
C LYS A 595 12.65 25.13 4.09
N ILE A 596 11.42 25.34 4.56
CA ILE A 596 10.34 26.05 3.87
C ILE A 596 9.93 27.22 4.76
N ARG A 597 10.01 28.44 4.20
CA ARG A 597 9.65 29.69 4.89
C ARG A 597 8.29 30.19 4.47
#